data_629cd6fa1d9b57b9ddafde7a6e0a9b50
#
_entry.id   629cd6fa1d9b57b9ddafde7a6e0a9b50
#
_cell.length_a   1.000
_cell.length_b   1.000
_cell.length_c   1.000
_cell.angle_alpha   90.00
_cell.angle_beta   90.00
_cell.angle_gamma   90.00
#
_symmetry.space_group_name_H-M   'P 1'
#
loop_
_entity.id
_entity.type
_entity.pdbx_description
1 polymer ?
#
loop_
_entity_poly.entity_id
_entity_poly.type
_entity_poly.pdbx_seq_one_letter_code
_entity_poly.pdbx_strand_id
1 'polypeptide(L)'
;MTKIQHPVTLTERLKQSLEHDKDILFAYVYGSAVYDPDLPGGDIDLAVYFKPSGMKEYIRKADELTGFLISRLEMDEIDLRILNVLPLVLQYGILKEGILVLSHDETERVEFETSVMIRFFELKPYLDEYRLMLTQRIRGAE
;
A
#
# COMPACT_ATOMS: atom_id res chain seq x y z
N MET A 1 -35.45 16.66 -0.12
CA MET A 1 -34.63 17.08 1.03
C MET A 1 -33.16 16.93 0.65
N THR A 2 -32.52 18.05 0.61
CA THR A 2 -31.10 18.06 0.22
C THR A 2 -30.27 17.66 1.43
N LYS A 3 -29.77 16.45 1.42
CA LYS A 3 -28.78 16.06 2.42
C LYS A 3 -27.47 16.75 2.06
N ILE A 4 -26.88 17.39 3.02
CA ILE A 4 -25.52 17.85 2.88
C ILE A 4 -24.68 16.57 2.75
N GLN A 5 -24.32 16.24 1.53
CA GLN A 5 -23.45 15.11 1.29
C GLN A 5 -22.03 15.60 1.46
N HIS A 6 -21.38 15.09 2.49
CA HIS A 6 -19.94 15.22 2.56
C HIS A 6 -19.38 14.44 1.37
N PRO A 7 -18.42 15.00 0.63
CA PRO A 7 -17.79 14.25 -0.44
C PRO A 7 -17.22 12.96 0.14
N VAL A 8 -17.60 11.85 -0.49
CA VAL A 8 -17.07 10.54 -0.11
C VAL A 8 -15.57 10.58 -0.35
N THR A 9 -14.80 10.30 0.70
CA THR A 9 -13.35 10.33 0.59
C THR A 9 -12.85 9.23 -0.36
N LEU A 10 -11.66 9.42 -0.90
CA LEU A 10 -11.03 8.42 -1.74
C LEU A 10 -10.92 7.08 -1.01
N THR A 11 -10.54 7.12 0.27
CA THR A 11 -10.43 5.91 1.10
C THR A 11 -11.76 5.16 1.19
N GLU A 12 -12.87 5.88 1.39
CA GLU A 12 -14.19 5.28 1.43
C GLU A 12 -14.61 4.68 0.09
N ARG A 13 -14.31 5.37 -1.00
CA ARG A 13 -14.59 4.87 -2.35
C ARG A 13 -13.80 3.59 -2.65
N LEU A 14 -12.54 3.56 -2.29
CA LEU A 14 -11.69 2.38 -2.41
C LEU A 14 -12.26 1.23 -1.58
N LYS A 15 -12.60 1.51 -0.32
CA LYS A 15 -13.17 0.50 0.57
C LYS A 15 -14.43 -0.13 -0.04
N GLN A 16 -15.35 0.70 -0.52
CA GLN A 16 -16.58 0.23 -1.15
C GLN A 16 -16.30 -0.63 -2.38
N SER A 17 -15.27 -0.28 -3.15
CA SER A 17 -14.92 -1.02 -4.35
C SER A 17 -14.24 -2.36 -4.03
N LEU A 18 -13.55 -2.47 -2.91
CA LEU A 18 -12.77 -3.65 -2.55
C LEU A 18 -13.48 -4.59 -1.58
N GLU A 19 -14.51 -4.13 -0.87
CA GLU A 19 -15.09 -4.87 0.25
C GLU A 19 -15.75 -6.20 -0.12
N HIS A 20 -16.13 -6.38 -1.38
CA HIS A 20 -16.76 -7.61 -1.83
C HIS A 20 -15.76 -8.66 -2.31
N ASP A 21 -14.51 -8.29 -2.48
CA ASP A 21 -13.46 -9.22 -2.93
C ASP A 21 -12.84 -9.92 -1.71
N LYS A 22 -13.23 -11.17 -1.51
CA LYS A 22 -12.78 -11.95 -0.36
C LYS A 22 -11.34 -12.45 -0.47
N ASP A 23 -10.74 -12.34 -1.64
CA ASP A 23 -9.32 -12.66 -1.82
C ASP A 23 -8.40 -11.55 -1.33
N ILE A 24 -8.95 -10.36 -1.07
CA ILE A 24 -8.22 -9.25 -0.46
C ILE A 24 -8.37 -9.36 1.05
N LEU A 25 -7.28 -9.63 1.76
CA LEU A 25 -7.33 -9.69 3.21
C LEU A 25 -7.24 -8.31 3.85
N PHE A 26 -6.39 -7.46 3.32
CA PHE A 26 -6.33 -6.05 3.74
C PHE A 26 -5.61 -5.22 2.67
N ALA A 27 -5.77 -3.89 2.74
CA ALA A 27 -5.19 -2.98 1.76
C ALA A 27 -4.90 -1.62 2.37
N TYR A 28 -3.87 -0.97 1.86
CA TYR A 28 -3.44 0.37 2.28
C TYR A 28 -3.35 1.30 1.08
N VAL A 29 -3.76 2.55 1.26
CA VAL A 29 -3.45 3.61 0.32
C VAL A 29 -2.25 4.40 0.87
N TYR A 30 -1.33 4.77 0.00
CA TYR A 30 -0.12 5.46 0.41
C TYR A 30 0.32 6.46 -0.66
N GLY A 31 1.44 7.15 -0.43
CA GLY A 31 1.94 8.14 -1.37
C GLY A 31 1.18 9.46 -1.31
N SER A 32 1.15 10.20 -2.39
CA SER A 32 0.59 11.55 -2.45
C SER A 32 -0.91 11.61 -2.14
N ALA A 33 -1.66 10.55 -2.46
CA ALA A 33 -3.09 10.48 -2.19
C ALA A 33 -3.43 10.51 -0.69
N VAL A 34 -2.48 10.14 0.17
CA VAL A 34 -2.65 10.20 1.63
C VAL A 34 -2.68 11.64 2.12
N TYR A 35 -1.87 12.50 1.49
CA TYR A 35 -1.73 13.89 1.91
C TYR A 35 -2.76 14.81 1.27
N ASP A 36 -3.17 14.50 0.05
CA ASP A 36 -4.17 15.30 -0.67
C ASP A 36 -5.03 14.40 -1.55
N PRO A 37 -6.04 13.74 -0.95
CA PRO A 37 -6.90 12.82 -1.69
C PRO A 37 -7.77 13.48 -2.76
N ASP A 38 -7.89 14.82 -2.72
CA ASP A 38 -8.69 15.57 -3.68
C ASP A 38 -7.86 16.16 -4.81
N LEU A 39 -6.55 15.87 -4.86
CA LEU A 39 -5.66 16.39 -5.89
C LEU A 39 -6.06 15.87 -7.28
N PRO A 40 -6.48 16.76 -8.21
CA PRO A 40 -6.89 16.33 -9.54
C PRO A 40 -5.72 15.69 -10.29
N GLY A 41 -5.94 14.49 -10.85
CA GLY A 41 -4.94 13.79 -11.61
C GLY A 41 -3.84 13.14 -10.79
N GLY A 42 -4.00 13.08 -9.46
CA GLY A 42 -3.07 12.38 -8.61
C GLY A 42 -3.14 10.87 -8.83
N ASP A 43 -2.00 10.22 -8.92
CA ASP A 43 -1.93 8.78 -9.00
C ASP A 43 -2.29 8.20 -7.62
N ILE A 44 -3.06 7.12 -7.64
CA ILE A 44 -3.35 6.39 -6.42
C ILE A 44 -2.33 5.27 -6.29
N ASP A 45 -1.62 5.26 -5.16
CA ASP A 45 -0.74 4.17 -4.78
C ASP A 45 -1.50 3.28 -3.80
N LEU A 46 -1.78 2.05 -4.22
CA LEU A 46 -2.56 1.09 -3.45
C LEU A 46 -1.74 -0.17 -3.24
N ALA A 47 -1.60 -0.60 -1.99
CA ALA A 47 -0.95 -1.86 -1.66
C ALA A 47 -1.99 -2.84 -1.15
N VAL A 48 -2.06 -4.00 -1.78
CA VAL A 48 -3.07 -5.02 -1.49
C VAL A 48 -2.40 -6.30 -1.01
N TYR A 49 -2.84 -6.80 0.14
CA TYR A 49 -2.43 -8.10 0.65
C TYR A 49 -3.49 -9.12 0.29
N PHE A 50 -3.15 -9.99 -0.64
CA PHE A 50 -4.05 -11.04 -1.09
C PHE A 50 -3.96 -12.27 -0.19
N LYS A 51 -5.03 -13.05 -0.20
CA LYS A 51 -5.01 -14.38 0.40
C LYS A 51 -3.81 -15.15 -0.18
N PRO A 52 -2.98 -15.77 0.66
CA PRO A 52 -1.75 -16.42 0.20
C PRO A 52 -1.98 -17.41 -0.95
N SER A 53 -1.21 -17.23 -2.01
CA SER A 53 -1.22 -18.10 -3.19
C SER A 53 0.13 -17.97 -3.91
N GLY A 54 0.22 -18.40 -5.16
CA GLY A 54 1.45 -18.27 -5.94
C GLY A 54 1.56 -16.92 -6.64
N MET A 55 2.77 -16.59 -7.08
CA MET A 55 3.06 -15.32 -7.76
C MET A 55 2.19 -15.11 -9.00
N LYS A 56 1.96 -16.16 -9.76
CA LYS A 56 1.12 -16.12 -10.96
C LYS A 56 -0.31 -15.66 -10.64
N GLU A 57 -0.87 -16.19 -9.56
CA GLU A 57 -2.20 -15.79 -9.09
C GLU A 57 -2.23 -14.35 -8.58
N TYR A 58 -1.20 -13.93 -7.88
CA TYR A 58 -1.09 -12.54 -7.42
C TYR A 58 -1.10 -11.57 -8.59
N ILE A 59 -0.31 -11.85 -9.62
CA ILE A 59 -0.23 -11.00 -10.81
C ILE A 59 -1.58 -10.93 -11.52
N ARG A 60 -2.24 -12.08 -11.70
CA ARG A 60 -3.55 -12.14 -12.34
C ARG A 60 -4.58 -11.31 -11.58
N LYS A 61 -4.65 -11.51 -10.28
CA LYS A 61 -5.59 -10.77 -9.41
C LYS A 61 -5.29 -9.28 -9.39
N ALA A 62 -4.02 -8.91 -9.36
CA ALA A 62 -3.62 -7.50 -9.37
C ALA A 62 -4.02 -6.81 -10.68
N ASP A 63 -3.83 -7.47 -11.82
CA ASP A 63 -4.23 -6.93 -13.12
C ASP A 63 -5.74 -6.77 -13.22
N GLU A 64 -6.50 -7.78 -12.81
CA GLU A 64 -7.96 -7.72 -12.82
C GLU A 64 -8.48 -6.60 -11.91
N LEU A 65 -7.90 -6.50 -10.73
CA LEU A 65 -8.29 -5.49 -9.75
C LEU A 65 -7.96 -4.08 -10.23
N THR A 66 -6.78 -3.89 -10.83
CA THR A 66 -6.38 -2.60 -11.39
C THR A 66 -7.38 -2.13 -12.44
N GLY A 67 -7.71 -3.00 -13.40
CA GLY A 67 -8.70 -2.68 -14.43
C GLY A 67 -10.07 -2.35 -13.87
N PHE A 68 -10.51 -3.12 -12.88
CA PHE A 68 -11.77 -2.91 -12.21
C PHE A 68 -11.82 -1.54 -11.52
N LEU A 69 -10.76 -1.21 -10.78
CA LEU A 69 -10.70 0.06 -10.03
C LEU A 69 -10.62 1.27 -10.96
N ILE A 70 -9.83 1.20 -12.01
CA ILE A 70 -9.74 2.29 -13.01
C ILE A 70 -11.12 2.57 -13.58
N SER A 71 -11.84 1.54 -13.97
CA SER A 71 -13.19 1.67 -14.52
C SER A 71 -14.18 2.20 -13.49
N ARG A 72 -14.16 1.64 -12.29
CA ARG A 72 -15.13 1.98 -11.25
C ARG A 72 -14.93 3.38 -10.68
N LEU A 73 -13.69 3.79 -10.50
CA LEU A 73 -13.36 5.08 -9.90
C LEU A 73 -13.18 6.18 -10.95
N GLU A 74 -13.30 5.84 -12.23
CA GLU A 74 -13.10 6.78 -13.34
C GLU A 74 -11.77 7.50 -13.24
N MET A 75 -10.71 6.76 -12.91
CA MET A 75 -9.37 7.29 -12.76
C MET A 75 -8.49 6.89 -13.94
N ASP A 76 -7.53 7.74 -14.26
CA ASP A 76 -6.62 7.50 -15.37
C ASP A 76 -5.59 6.44 -15.04
N GLU A 77 -5.11 6.40 -13.80
CA GLU A 77 -4.06 5.49 -13.41
C GLU A 77 -4.12 5.13 -11.93
N ILE A 78 -3.89 3.84 -11.64
CA ILE A 78 -3.76 3.33 -10.28
C ILE A 78 -2.50 2.46 -10.24
N ASP A 79 -1.57 2.80 -9.34
CA ASP A 79 -0.38 1.98 -9.10
C ASP A 79 -0.71 0.98 -7.99
N LEU A 80 -1.06 -0.23 -8.39
CA LEU A 80 -1.39 -1.30 -7.45
C LEU A 80 -0.20 -2.20 -7.24
N ARG A 81 0.21 -2.34 -5.99
CA ARG A 81 1.32 -3.21 -5.61
C ARG A 81 0.83 -4.37 -4.76
N ILE A 82 1.48 -5.51 -4.95
CA ILE A 82 1.18 -6.74 -4.23
C ILE A 82 2.01 -6.74 -2.94
N LEU A 83 1.36 -6.38 -1.82
CA LEU A 83 2.03 -6.22 -0.54
C LEU A 83 2.71 -7.51 -0.07
N ASN A 84 2.15 -8.66 -0.43
CA ASN A 84 2.68 -9.97 -0.06
C ASN A 84 4.15 -10.17 -0.45
N VAL A 85 4.56 -9.56 -1.58
CA VAL A 85 5.86 -9.87 -2.19
C VAL A 85 6.79 -8.65 -2.29
N LEU A 86 6.40 -7.52 -1.74
CA LEU A 86 7.25 -6.34 -1.72
C LEU A 86 8.47 -6.56 -0.83
N PRO A 87 9.61 -5.94 -1.16
CA PRO A 87 10.76 -5.92 -0.26
C PRO A 87 10.40 -5.34 1.10
N LEU A 88 11.07 -5.83 2.13
CA LEU A 88 10.79 -5.46 3.53
C LEU A 88 10.79 -3.96 3.78
N VAL A 89 11.75 -3.23 3.21
CA VAL A 89 11.85 -1.78 3.40
C VAL A 89 10.60 -1.07 2.84
N LEU A 90 10.10 -1.52 1.69
CA LEU A 90 8.88 -0.97 1.10
C LEU A 90 7.64 -1.35 1.91
N GLN A 91 7.56 -2.60 2.37
CA GLN A 91 6.47 -3.02 3.26
C GLN A 91 6.40 -2.14 4.50
N TYR A 92 7.54 -1.93 5.15
CA TYR A 92 7.61 -1.10 6.35
C TYR A 92 7.18 0.35 6.05
N GLY A 93 7.66 0.93 4.94
CA GLY A 93 7.30 2.29 4.56
C GLY A 93 5.81 2.46 4.36
N ILE A 94 5.17 1.48 3.72
CA ILE A 94 3.72 1.49 3.51
C ILE A 94 2.96 1.42 4.83
N LEU A 95 3.38 0.53 5.74
CA LEU A 95 2.74 0.42 7.05
C LEU A 95 2.91 1.68 7.89
N LYS A 96 4.06 2.33 7.79
CA LYS A 96 4.35 3.54 8.55
C LYS A 96 3.55 4.75 8.08
N GLU A 97 3.44 4.95 6.77
CA GLU A 97 2.89 6.17 6.19
C GLU A 97 1.52 5.99 5.55
N GLY A 98 1.14 4.75 5.24
CA GLY A 98 -0.11 4.45 4.58
C GLY A 98 -1.32 4.51 5.50
N ILE A 99 -2.48 4.56 4.87
CA ILE A 99 -3.78 4.53 5.55
C ILE A 99 -4.45 3.21 5.22
N LEU A 100 -4.87 2.48 6.24
CA LEU A 100 -5.62 1.24 6.06
C LEU A 100 -6.96 1.54 5.41
N VAL A 101 -7.20 0.92 4.25
CA VAL A 101 -8.45 1.07 3.51
C VAL A 101 -9.49 0.09 4.00
N LEU A 102 -9.10 -1.17 4.11
CA LEU A 102 -9.98 -2.21 4.62
C LEU A 102 -9.18 -3.38 5.18
N SER A 103 -9.82 -4.15 6.05
CA SER A 103 -9.25 -5.39 6.57
C SER A 103 -10.37 -6.42 6.73
N HIS A 104 -10.27 -7.52 5.98
CA HIS A 104 -11.19 -8.64 6.09
C HIS A 104 -10.68 -9.69 7.09
N ASP A 105 -9.41 -9.62 7.46
CA ASP A 105 -8.80 -10.57 8.40
C ASP A 105 -7.85 -9.82 9.33
N GLU A 106 -8.38 -9.41 10.48
CA GLU A 106 -7.63 -8.63 11.46
C GLU A 106 -6.45 -9.41 12.06
N THR A 107 -6.62 -10.71 12.26
CA THR A 107 -5.55 -11.55 12.81
C THR A 107 -4.37 -11.58 11.83
N GLU A 108 -4.63 -11.84 10.57
CA GLU A 108 -3.59 -11.87 9.55
C GLU A 108 -2.92 -10.50 9.38
N ARG A 109 -3.70 -9.44 9.42
CA ARG A 109 -3.18 -8.08 9.32
C ARG A 109 -2.21 -7.76 10.45
N VAL A 110 -2.63 -8.02 11.68
CA VAL A 110 -1.80 -7.74 12.85
C VAL A 110 -0.53 -8.58 12.85
N GLU A 111 -0.63 -9.85 12.49
CA GLU A 111 0.55 -10.72 12.36
C GLU A 111 1.52 -10.22 11.30
N PHE A 112 1.00 -9.80 10.15
CA PHE A 112 1.81 -9.24 9.07
C PHE A 112 2.51 -7.96 9.51
N GLU A 113 1.76 -7.00 10.06
CA GLU A 113 2.32 -5.73 10.51
C GLU A 113 3.39 -5.93 11.57
N THR A 114 3.11 -6.79 12.55
CA THR A 114 4.07 -7.10 13.62
C THR A 114 5.34 -7.72 13.07
N SER A 115 5.20 -8.69 12.17
CA SER A 115 6.33 -9.36 11.54
C SER A 115 7.21 -8.38 10.74
N VAL A 116 6.58 -7.50 9.96
CA VAL A 116 7.30 -6.49 9.18
C VAL A 116 8.07 -5.54 10.09
N MET A 117 7.44 -5.07 11.16
CA MET A 117 8.08 -4.16 12.11
C MET A 117 9.28 -4.82 12.80
N ILE A 118 9.12 -6.04 13.28
CA ILE A 118 10.21 -6.77 13.95
C ILE A 118 11.38 -6.96 13.00
N ARG A 119 11.13 -7.45 11.79
CA ARG A 119 12.17 -7.69 10.80
C ARG A 119 12.86 -6.40 10.36
N PHE A 120 12.09 -5.32 10.23
CA PHE A 120 12.66 -4.02 9.86
C PHE A 120 13.58 -3.49 10.96
N PHE A 121 13.17 -3.56 12.22
CA PHE A 121 13.99 -3.07 13.32
C PHE A 121 15.26 -3.93 13.52
N GLU A 122 15.22 -5.19 13.19
CA GLU A 122 16.41 -6.03 13.16
C GLU A 122 17.38 -5.63 12.03
N LEU A 123 16.82 -5.20 10.89
CA LEU A 123 17.61 -4.78 9.73
C LEU A 123 18.16 -3.36 9.87
N LYS A 124 17.43 -2.51 10.58
CA LYS A 124 17.71 -1.06 10.64
C LYS A 124 19.16 -0.70 11.02
N PRO A 125 19.79 -1.31 12.04
CA PRO A 125 21.20 -0.99 12.36
C PRO A 125 22.14 -1.21 11.19
N TYR A 126 21.91 -2.24 10.39
CA TYR A 126 22.74 -2.53 9.21
C TYR A 126 22.51 -1.52 8.11
N LEU A 127 21.27 -1.09 7.91
CA LEU A 127 20.96 -0.04 6.94
C LEU A 127 21.58 1.30 7.33
N ASP A 128 21.52 1.65 8.61
CA ASP A 128 22.10 2.90 9.12
C ASP A 128 23.62 2.89 8.96
N GLU A 129 24.28 1.76 9.27
CA GLU A 129 25.72 1.59 9.07
C GLU A 129 26.11 1.71 7.61
N TYR A 130 25.36 1.06 6.72
CA TYR A 130 25.61 1.11 5.28
C TYR A 130 25.49 2.54 4.75
N ARG A 131 24.48 3.28 5.16
CA ARG A 131 24.29 4.68 4.77
C ARG A 131 25.44 5.56 5.25
N LEU A 132 25.90 5.32 6.47
CA LEU A 132 27.06 6.05 7.02
C LEU A 132 28.30 5.79 6.20
N MET A 133 28.58 4.52 5.87
CA MET A 133 29.72 4.15 5.05
C MET A 133 29.66 4.79 3.66
N LEU A 134 28.48 4.82 3.02
CA LEU A 134 28.30 5.49 1.74
C LEU A 134 28.58 6.98 1.83
N THR A 135 28.08 7.65 2.87
CA THR A 135 28.31 9.07 3.10
C THR A 135 29.81 9.37 3.25
N GLN A 136 30.51 8.57 4.02
CA GLN A 136 31.96 8.71 4.22
C GLN A 136 32.74 8.49 2.93
N ARG A 137 32.34 7.51 2.12
CA ARG A 137 32.96 7.21 0.83
C ARG A 137 32.80 8.37 -0.15
N ILE A 138 31.60 8.94 -0.21
CA ILE A 138 31.31 10.09 -1.08
C ILE A 138 32.14 11.29 -0.66
N ARG A 139 32.22 11.58 0.64
CA ARG A 139 33.05 12.67 1.17
C ARG A 139 34.55 12.44 0.91
N GLY A 140 35.01 11.20 1.02
CA GLY A 140 36.39 10.87 0.75
C GLY A 140 36.78 10.96 -0.72
N ALA A 141 35.81 10.95 -1.63
CA ALA A 141 36.03 11.07 -3.07
C ALA A 141 36.10 12.54 -3.54
N GLU A 142 35.73 13.48 -2.68
CA GLU A 142 35.89 14.91 -2.95
C GLU A 142 37.32 15.37 -2.67
#